data_3d880c87412f7680d0446dca44682011
#
_entry.id   3d880c87412f7680d0446dca44682011
#
_cell.length_a   1.000
_cell.length_b   1.000
_cell.length_c   1.000
_cell.angle_alpha   90.00
_cell.angle_beta   90.00
_cell.angle_gamma   90.00
#
_symmetry.space_group_name_H-M   'P 1'
#
loop_
_entity.id
_entity.type
_entity.pdbx_description
1 polymer ?
#
loop_
_entity_poly.entity_id
_entity_poly.type
_entity_poly.pdbx_seq_one_letter_code
_entity_poly.pdbx_strand_id
1 'polypeptide(L)'
;PRLSGREVRVEMPILGDVYKKGVWQVGHHEIWLLVGSTRLDFTNAEFIEGEGKIKLFGFVNELKLILPEDVGLRFESIAFVSEFRGSEGKQERILNSLEYETPGFENAEKRVQIQSLGFVAETQIKPPLL
;
A
#
# COMPACT_ATOMS: atom_id res chain seq x y z
N PRO A 1 -19.65 -8.38 -7.65
CA PRO A 1 -19.16 -9.68 -7.15
C PRO A 1 -17.93 -9.52 -6.25
N ARG A 2 -17.84 -10.41 -5.33
CA ARG A 2 -16.77 -10.39 -4.35
C ARG A 2 -15.53 -11.08 -4.94
N LEU A 3 -14.35 -10.49 -4.72
CA LEU A 3 -13.10 -11.12 -5.14
C LEU A 3 -12.85 -12.39 -4.32
N SER A 4 -12.32 -13.41 -4.97
CA SER A 4 -11.76 -14.55 -4.22
C SER A 4 -10.33 -14.18 -3.78
N GLY A 5 -9.78 -14.90 -2.80
CA GLY A 5 -8.42 -14.66 -2.35
C GLY A 5 -7.35 -14.93 -3.40
N ARG A 6 -7.70 -15.58 -4.51
CA ARG A 6 -6.77 -15.94 -5.59
C ARG A 6 -6.83 -15.00 -6.78
N GLU A 7 -7.89 -14.22 -6.89
CA GLU A 7 -8.04 -13.30 -8.00
C GLU A 7 -7.14 -12.09 -7.83
N VAL A 8 -6.46 -11.71 -8.89
CA VAL A 8 -5.63 -10.52 -8.92
C VAL A 8 -6.36 -9.46 -9.75
N ARG A 9 -6.64 -8.33 -9.14
CA ARG A 9 -7.23 -7.20 -9.83
C ARG A 9 -6.13 -6.29 -10.32
N VAL A 10 -6.06 -6.09 -11.64
CA VAL A 10 -5.03 -5.26 -12.27
C VAL A 10 -5.64 -3.93 -12.70
N GLU A 11 -5.01 -2.83 -12.32
CA GLU A 11 -5.37 -1.49 -12.74
C GLU A 11 -4.16 -0.84 -13.40
N MET A 12 -4.33 -0.25 -14.58
CA MET A 12 -3.24 0.32 -15.38
C MET A 12 -3.59 1.70 -15.92
N PRO A 13 -3.81 2.68 -15.04
CA PRO A 13 -4.15 4.02 -15.52
C PRO A 13 -3.00 4.75 -16.23
N ILE A 14 -1.77 4.32 -16.05
CA ILE A 14 -0.53 4.89 -16.62
C ILE A 14 -0.19 6.26 -16.03
N LEU A 15 -1.07 7.24 -16.15
CA LEU A 15 -0.92 8.57 -15.54
C LEU A 15 -2.14 8.85 -14.70
N GLY A 16 -1.93 9.54 -13.58
CA GLY A 16 -3.03 9.99 -12.73
C GLY A 16 -3.04 9.33 -11.36
N ASP A 17 -4.25 9.21 -10.81
CA ASP A 17 -4.43 8.81 -9.42
C ASP A 17 -5.35 7.60 -9.29
N VAL A 18 -5.03 6.74 -8.34
CA VAL A 18 -5.90 5.65 -7.91
C VAL A 18 -6.31 5.94 -6.47
N TYR A 19 -7.60 5.92 -6.20
CA TYR A 19 -8.10 6.18 -4.85
C TYR A 19 -9.10 5.10 -4.46
N LYS A 20 -8.78 4.38 -3.40
CA LYS A 20 -9.67 3.36 -2.83
C LYS A 20 -10.02 3.77 -1.41
N LYS A 21 -11.32 3.97 -1.18
CA LYS A 21 -11.84 4.35 0.13
C LYS A 21 -13.22 3.73 0.36
N GLY A 22 -13.74 3.89 1.55
CA GLY A 22 -15.03 3.34 1.93
C GLY A 22 -14.98 1.83 2.04
N VAL A 23 -16.03 1.17 1.59
CA VAL A 23 -16.12 -0.28 1.59
C VAL A 23 -15.56 -0.79 0.27
N TRP A 24 -14.30 -1.23 0.28
CA TRP A 24 -13.66 -1.86 -0.86
C TRP A 24 -12.98 -3.15 -0.41
N GLN A 25 -12.77 -4.05 -1.34
CA GLN A 25 -12.25 -5.37 -1.02
C GLN A 25 -10.73 -5.39 -1.10
N VAL A 26 -10.09 -5.69 0.02
CA VAL A 26 -8.64 -5.85 0.09
C VAL A 26 -8.33 -7.31 -0.23
N GLY A 27 -7.92 -7.55 -1.46
CA GLY A 27 -7.50 -8.87 -1.91
C GLY A 27 -6.12 -8.76 -2.55
N HIS A 28 -5.96 -9.32 -3.72
CA HIS A 28 -4.73 -9.23 -4.48
C HIS A 28 -4.89 -8.18 -5.58
N HIS A 29 -4.11 -7.11 -5.52
CA HIS A 29 -4.16 -6.00 -6.46
C HIS A 29 -2.80 -5.74 -7.06
N GLU A 30 -2.79 -5.38 -8.34
CA GLU A 30 -1.62 -4.82 -9.02
C GLU A 30 -2.03 -3.48 -9.62
N ILE A 31 -1.25 -2.47 -9.35
CA ILE A 31 -1.49 -1.11 -9.84
C ILE A 31 -0.26 -0.66 -10.61
N TRP A 32 -0.46 -0.32 -11.87
CA TRP A 32 0.60 0.10 -12.80
C TRP A 32 0.42 1.57 -13.13
N LEU A 33 1.37 2.39 -12.67
CA LEU A 33 1.37 3.82 -12.91
C LEU A 33 2.77 4.22 -13.41
N LEU A 34 2.84 4.87 -14.55
CA LEU A 34 4.12 5.43 -14.99
C LEU A 34 4.52 6.58 -14.08
N VAL A 35 3.62 7.56 -13.93
CA VAL A 35 3.73 8.67 -12.99
C VAL A 35 2.37 8.90 -12.36
N GLY A 36 2.30 8.83 -11.04
CA GLY A 36 1.03 9.07 -10.39
C GLY A 36 1.04 8.83 -8.90
N SER A 37 -0.15 8.94 -8.30
CA SER A 37 -0.34 8.69 -6.89
C SER A 37 -1.40 7.64 -6.64
N THR A 38 -1.24 6.91 -5.55
CA THR A 38 -2.21 5.92 -5.09
C THR A 38 -2.55 6.25 -3.65
N ARG A 39 -3.84 6.31 -3.34
CA ARG A 39 -4.31 6.48 -1.97
C ARG A 39 -5.18 5.29 -1.60
N LEU A 40 -4.81 4.63 -0.52
CA LEU A 40 -5.54 3.46 -0.02
C LEU A 40 -5.98 3.75 1.40
N ASP A 41 -7.29 3.84 1.60
CA ASP A 41 -7.90 4.08 2.90
C ASP A 41 -8.49 2.78 3.41
N PHE A 42 -7.89 2.19 4.43
CA PHE A 42 -8.30 0.91 4.99
C PHE A 42 -9.33 1.03 6.11
N THR A 43 -9.83 2.24 6.39
CA THR A 43 -10.73 2.47 7.53
C THR A 43 -11.96 1.57 7.52
N ASN A 44 -12.62 1.44 6.37
CA ASN A 44 -13.82 0.61 6.22
C ASN A 44 -13.65 -0.50 5.19
N ALA A 45 -12.42 -0.84 4.86
CA ALA A 45 -12.16 -1.87 3.86
C ALA A 45 -12.52 -3.26 4.37
N GLU A 46 -12.94 -4.13 3.46
CA GLU A 46 -13.21 -5.54 3.75
C GLU A 46 -11.99 -6.37 3.35
N PHE A 47 -11.48 -7.19 4.27
CA PHE A 47 -10.32 -8.03 4.03
C PHE A 47 -10.76 -9.44 3.62
N ILE A 48 -10.34 -9.85 2.43
CA ILE A 48 -10.63 -11.18 1.90
C ILE A 48 -9.64 -12.15 2.55
N GLU A 49 -10.17 -13.19 3.21
CA GLU A 49 -9.34 -14.20 3.88
C GLU A 49 -8.36 -13.63 4.91
N GLY A 50 -8.63 -12.42 5.41
CA GLY A 50 -7.83 -11.79 6.46
C GLY A 50 -6.54 -11.13 6.00
N GLU A 51 -6.01 -11.48 4.83
CA GLU A 51 -4.75 -10.93 4.32
C GLU A 51 -4.86 -10.51 2.86
N GLY A 52 -4.37 -9.31 2.56
CA GLY A 52 -4.30 -8.81 1.22
C GLY A 52 -2.88 -8.61 0.74
N LYS A 53 -2.69 -8.57 -0.57
CA LYS A 53 -1.41 -8.27 -1.21
C LYS A 53 -1.63 -7.23 -2.29
N ILE A 54 -0.88 -6.14 -2.22
CA ILE A 54 -0.98 -5.04 -3.17
C ILE A 54 0.40 -4.75 -3.71
N LYS A 55 0.53 -4.79 -5.03
CA LYS A 55 1.78 -4.46 -5.71
C LYS A 55 1.57 -3.20 -6.54
N LEU A 56 2.51 -2.28 -6.42
CA LEU A 56 2.54 -1.04 -7.17
C LEU A 56 3.78 -1.02 -8.05
N PHE A 57 3.56 -0.74 -9.33
CA PHE A 57 4.64 -0.67 -10.32
C PHE A 57 4.57 0.69 -10.99
N GLY A 58 5.70 1.38 -11.07
CA GLY A 58 5.73 2.64 -11.78
C GLY A 58 7.09 3.31 -11.72
N PHE A 59 7.26 4.34 -12.55
CA PHE A 59 8.52 5.07 -12.57
C PHE A 59 8.60 6.05 -11.41
N VAL A 60 7.55 6.86 -11.23
CA VAL A 60 7.43 7.78 -10.10
C VAL A 60 6.10 7.53 -9.42
N ASN A 61 6.15 7.04 -8.20
CA ASN A 61 4.97 6.68 -7.41
C ASN A 61 4.91 7.45 -6.10
N GLU A 62 3.75 8.01 -5.82
CA GLU A 62 3.42 8.52 -4.50
C GLU A 62 2.33 7.63 -3.92
N LEU A 63 2.54 7.11 -2.72
CA LEU A 63 1.60 6.23 -2.05
C LEU A 63 1.20 6.85 -0.70
N LYS A 64 -0.11 7.01 -0.49
CA LYS A 64 -0.65 7.42 0.79
C LYS A 64 -1.53 6.33 1.35
N LEU A 65 -1.26 5.93 2.56
CA LEU A 65 -2.01 4.90 3.27
C LEU A 65 -2.69 5.52 4.48
N ILE A 66 -3.99 5.27 4.62
CA ILE A 66 -4.73 5.58 5.83
C ILE A 66 -4.96 4.27 6.54
N LEU A 67 -4.29 4.08 7.66
CA LEU A 67 -4.14 2.80 8.33
C LEU A 67 -4.71 2.84 9.74
N PRO A 68 -5.85 2.15 10.00
CA PRO A 68 -6.37 1.99 11.35
C PRO A 68 -5.46 1.11 12.21
N GLU A 69 -5.55 1.25 13.52
CA GLU A 69 -4.71 0.48 14.44
C GLU A 69 -4.92 -1.02 14.37
N ASP A 70 -6.14 -1.46 13.98
CA ASP A 70 -6.46 -2.88 13.89
C ASP A 70 -6.00 -3.55 12.60
N VAL A 71 -5.40 -2.78 11.69
CA VAL A 71 -4.88 -3.31 10.42
C VAL A 71 -3.36 -3.42 10.50
N GLY A 72 -2.85 -4.63 10.32
CA GLY A 72 -1.42 -4.87 10.22
C GLY A 72 -0.91 -4.59 8.81
N LEU A 73 0.22 -3.94 8.71
CA LEU A 73 0.87 -3.61 7.44
C LEU A 73 2.29 -4.14 7.41
N ARG A 74 2.62 -4.83 6.32
CA ARG A 74 4.00 -5.11 5.94
C ARG A 74 4.26 -4.41 4.61
N PHE A 75 5.21 -3.49 4.60
CA PHE A 75 5.49 -2.64 3.46
C PHE A 75 6.93 -2.79 3.01
N GLU A 76 7.13 -2.91 1.71
CA GLU A 76 8.45 -2.91 1.09
C GLU A 76 8.44 -1.99 -0.12
N SER A 77 9.45 -1.13 -0.21
CA SER A 77 9.67 -0.29 -1.37
C SER A 77 11.03 -0.59 -1.96
N ILE A 78 11.06 -0.94 -3.23
CA ILE A 78 12.29 -1.17 -3.99
C ILE A 78 12.34 -0.12 -5.08
N ALA A 79 13.25 0.85 -4.93
CA ALA A 79 13.37 1.96 -5.86
C ALA A 79 14.78 2.53 -5.80
N PHE A 80 15.14 3.30 -6.84
CA PHE A 80 16.39 4.03 -6.81
C PHE A 80 16.41 5.02 -5.65
N VAL A 81 15.30 5.74 -5.45
CA VAL A 81 15.10 6.61 -4.29
C VAL A 81 13.78 6.25 -3.65
N SER A 82 13.81 5.88 -2.38
CA SER A 82 12.61 5.61 -1.58
C SER A 82 12.55 6.57 -0.42
N GLU A 83 11.40 7.21 -0.24
CA GLU A 83 11.09 8.06 0.90
C GLU A 83 9.88 7.48 1.61
N PHE A 84 9.99 7.33 2.92
CA PHE A 84 8.92 6.78 3.74
C PHE A 84 8.67 7.70 4.92
N ARG A 85 7.40 8.06 5.14
CA ARG A 85 7.00 8.85 6.29
C ARG A 85 5.88 8.13 7.03
N GLY A 86 6.15 7.74 8.25
CA GLY A 86 5.18 7.10 9.13
C GLY A 86 5.11 7.84 10.46
N SER A 87 4.55 7.18 11.48
CA SER A 87 4.42 7.75 12.82
C SER A 87 5.77 8.00 13.49
N GLU A 88 6.82 7.31 13.08
CA GLU A 88 8.15 7.41 13.66
C GLU A 88 9.06 8.39 12.92
N GLY A 89 8.52 9.12 11.94
CA GLY A 89 9.27 10.10 11.18
C GLY A 89 9.52 9.66 9.74
N LYS A 90 10.53 10.28 9.14
CA LYS A 90 10.84 10.12 7.72
C LYS A 90 12.10 9.28 7.54
N GLN A 91 12.08 8.35 6.59
CA GLN A 91 13.23 7.56 6.19
C GLN A 91 13.48 7.73 4.68
N GLU A 92 14.74 7.81 4.30
CA GLU A 92 15.13 7.86 2.89
C GLU A 92 16.14 6.76 2.62
N ARG A 93 16.01 6.13 1.44
CA ARG A 93 16.94 5.09 0.97
C ARG A 93 17.28 5.35 -0.49
N ILE A 94 18.54 5.18 -0.82
CA ILE A 94 19.04 5.30 -2.20
C ILE A 94 19.64 3.96 -2.60
N LEU A 95 19.21 3.44 -3.77
CA LEU A 95 19.67 2.17 -4.33
C LEU A 95 19.46 0.99 -3.37
N ASN A 96 18.37 0.99 -2.65
CA ASN A 96 18.14 -0.04 -1.62
C ASN A 96 16.66 -0.26 -1.40
N SER A 97 16.33 -1.38 -0.76
CA SER A 97 14.97 -1.61 -0.31
C SER A 97 14.72 -0.92 1.03
N LEU A 98 13.52 -0.40 1.18
CA LEU A 98 13.02 0.14 2.42
C LEU A 98 11.89 -0.76 2.90
N GLU A 99 11.99 -1.22 4.15
CA GLU A 99 11.01 -2.14 4.72
C GLU A 99 10.42 -1.55 5.99
N TYR A 100 9.13 -1.79 6.18
CA TYR A 100 8.41 -1.36 7.38
C TYR A 100 7.35 -2.40 7.72
N GLU A 101 7.20 -2.66 9.02
CA GLU A 101 6.16 -3.56 9.51
C GLU A 101 5.55 -2.97 10.77
N THR A 102 4.22 -2.95 10.84
CA THR A 102 3.54 -2.48 12.05
C THR A 102 3.75 -3.46 13.20
N PRO A 103 3.84 -2.96 14.43
CA PRO A 103 3.92 -3.85 15.60
C PRO A 103 2.72 -4.80 15.62
N GLY A 104 2.98 -6.08 15.91
CA GLY A 104 1.93 -7.07 16.01
C GLY A 104 1.34 -7.54 14.68
N PHE A 105 2.02 -7.28 13.56
CA PHE A 105 1.53 -7.68 12.24
C PHE A 105 1.13 -9.16 12.19
N GLU A 106 1.96 -10.04 12.73
CA GLU A 106 1.72 -11.48 12.68
C GLU A 106 0.43 -11.90 13.40
N ASN A 107 -0.01 -11.13 14.38
CA ASN A 107 -1.19 -11.43 15.19
C ASN A 107 -2.43 -10.62 14.81
N ALA A 108 -2.31 -9.73 13.83
CA ALA A 108 -3.45 -8.94 13.39
C ALA A 108 -4.41 -9.80 12.58
N GLU A 109 -5.71 -9.65 12.80
CA GLU A 109 -6.72 -10.36 12.02
C GLU A 109 -6.83 -9.83 10.60
N LYS A 110 -6.68 -8.52 10.45
CA LYS A 110 -6.68 -7.84 9.16
C LYS A 110 -5.26 -7.46 8.83
N ARG A 111 -4.72 -8.01 7.74
CA ARG A 111 -3.34 -7.79 7.35
C ARG A 111 -3.24 -7.47 5.87
N VAL A 112 -2.33 -6.58 5.53
CA VAL A 112 -2.03 -6.28 4.14
C VAL A 112 -0.52 -6.19 3.94
N GLN A 113 -0.05 -6.79 2.86
CA GLN A 113 1.33 -6.67 2.40
C GLN A 113 1.33 -5.79 1.17
N ILE A 114 2.15 -4.74 1.18
CA ILE A 114 2.26 -3.81 0.07
C ILE A 114 3.70 -3.76 -0.40
N GLN A 115 3.89 -3.96 -1.69
CA GLN A 115 5.19 -3.87 -2.32
C GLN A 115 5.15 -2.80 -3.41
N SER A 116 6.06 -1.85 -3.33
CA SER A 116 6.18 -0.77 -4.32
C SER A 116 7.50 -0.93 -5.08
N LEU A 117 7.41 -0.96 -6.40
CA LEU A 117 8.56 -1.12 -7.29
C LEU A 117 8.60 0.06 -8.27
N GLY A 118 9.71 0.77 -8.32
CA GLY A 118 9.83 1.92 -9.19
C GLY A 118 11.21 2.56 -9.20
N PHE A 119 11.31 3.73 -9.79
CA PHE A 119 12.56 4.51 -9.79
C PHE A 119 12.56 5.50 -8.62
N VAL A 120 11.47 6.23 -8.43
CA VAL A 120 11.25 7.11 -7.28
C VAL A 120 9.95 6.72 -6.62
N ALA A 121 10.01 6.41 -5.33
CA ALA A 121 8.84 6.03 -4.56
C ALA A 121 8.77 6.84 -3.28
N GLU A 122 7.61 7.46 -3.05
CA GLU A 122 7.34 8.23 -1.85
C GLU A 122 6.11 7.63 -1.17
N THR A 123 6.23 7.29 0.11
CA THR A 123 5.15 6.64 0.86
C THR A 123 4.88 7.38 2.15
N GLN A 124 3.61 7.60 2.43
CA GLN A 124 3.16 8.22 3.67
C GLN A 124 2.06 7.38 4.31
N ILE A 125 2.18 7.14 5.61
CA ILE A 125 1.17 6.43 6.40
C ILE A 125 0.60 7.39 7.42
N LYS A 126 -0.74 7.47 7.46
CA LYS A 126 -1.48 8.32 8.40
C LYS A 126 -2.55 7.51 9.12
N PRO A 127 -2.91 7.88 10.36
CA PRO A 127 -4.09 7.30 11.00
C PRO A 127 -5.37 7.83 10.37
N PRO A 128 -6.52 7.13 10.56
CA PRO A 128 -7.80 7.64 10.12
C PRO A 128 -8.15 8.96 10.80
N LEU A 129 -8.89 9.79 10.08
CA LEU A 129 -9.46 11.00 10.67
C LEU A 129 -10.61 10.63 11.60
N LEU A 130 -10.68 11.31 12.73
CA LEU A 130 -11.76 11.11 13.71
C LEU A 130 -12.96 11.99 13.38
#